data_1a5764447598c0b44dc7725c954de3d2
#
_entry.id   1a5764447598c0b44dc7725c954de3d2
#
_cell.length_a   1.000
_cell.length_b   1.000
_cell.length_c   1.000
_cell.angle_alpha   90.00
_cell.angle_beta   90.00
_cell.angle_gamma   90.00
#
_symmetry.space_group_name_H-M   'P 1'
#
loop_
_entity.id
_entity.type
_entity.pdbx_description
1 polymer ?
#
loop_
_entity_poly.entity_id
_entity_poly.type
_entity_poly.pdbx_seq_one_letter_code
_entity_poly.pdbx_strand_id
1 'polypeptide(L)'
;VCNGPYMITDWVPSERIVLSKNPNYVGGWDSSKIVSDTITLLLLEDSSAAYAAYNSGEAQLIKDVPTDEIPSLTKAEDGGDFYVDTILGTYYISLNDQKEPFTDAKVRKALSLAIDRDYVANTIMQGTYTPAYNLVGPGIVDENGMFYDNANGGKTYISDDYDANLEEAKQLLADAGYPNGEGFPTIEYSTNDAGYHTP
;
A
#
# COMPACT_ATOMS: atom_id res chain seq x y z
N VAL A 1 -14.03 -25.26 -1.82
CA VAL A 1 -15.02 -25.09 -0.73
C VAL A 1 -15.10 -23.61 -0.43
N CYS A 2 -16.27 -23.01 -0.47
CA CYS A 2 -16.51 -21.60 -0.13
C CYS A 2 -17.71 -21.48 0.81
N ASN A 3 -17.67 -20.53 1.72
CA ASN A 3 -18.75 -20.18 2.63
C ASN A 3 -19.27 -18.74 2.39
N GLY A 4 -18.72 -18.08 1.38
CA GLY A 4 -19.09 -16.71 1.01
C GLY A 4 -20.36 -16.62 0.15
N PRO A 5 -20.84 -15.38 -0.09
CA PRO A 5 -22.05 -15.14 -0.86
C PRO A 5 -21.90 -15.46 -2.35
N TYR A 6 -20.69 -15.43 -2.88
CA TYR A 6 -20.40 -15.83 -4.25
C TYR A 6 -19.48 -17.05 -4.28
N MET A 7 -19.57 -17.82 -5.36
CA MET A 7 -18.73 -18.98 -5.64
C MET A 7 -18.14 -18.86 -7.06
N ILE A 8 -16.95 -19.40 -7.26
CA ILE A 8 -16.33 -19.46 -8.60
C ILE A 8 -17.10 -20.45 -9.44
N THR A 9 -17.58 -20.02 -10.60
CA THR A 9 -18.33 -20.85 -11.57
C THR A 9 -17.56 -21.03 -12.89
N ASP A 10 -16.62 -20.15 -13.20
CA ASP A 10 -15.71 -20.27 -14.33
C ASP A 10 -14.36 -19.66 -13.99
N TRP A 11 -13.28 -20.24 -14.51
CA TRP A 11 -11.93 -19.71 -14.38
C TRP A 11 -11.12 -20.01 -15.61
N VAL A 12 -10.78 -19.00 -16.37
CA VAL A 12 -9.85 -19.05 -17.49
C VAL A 12 -8.54 -18.38 -17.06
N PRO A 13 -7.45 -19.13 -16.87
CA PRO A 13 -6.17 -18.56 -16.45
C PRO A 13 -5.71 -17.42 -17.35
N SER A 14 -5.19 -16.35 -16.74
CA SER A 14 -4.73 -15.12 -17.42
C SER A 14 -5.78 -14.36 -18.21
N GLU A 15 -7.06 -14.69 -18.06
CA GLU A 15 -8.16 -14.02 -18.76
C GLU A 15 -9.21 -13.51 -17.77
N ARG A 16 -9.91 -14.43 -17.08
CA ARG A 16 -11.00 -14.04 -16.19
C ARG A 16 -11.31 -15.08 -15.11
N ILE A 17 -11.97 -14.61 -14.06
CA ILE A 17 -12.67 -15.45 -13.08
C ILE A 17 -14.12 -14.98 -13.02
N VAL A 18 -15.07 -15.91 -13.11
CA VAL A 18 -16.50 -15.63 -12.97
C VAL A 18 -16.99 -16.13 -11.63
N LEU A 19 -17.62 -15.24 -10.88
CA LEU A 19 -18.27 -15.51 -9.61
C LEU A 19 -19.78 -15.41 -9.79
N SER A 20 -20.52 -16.41 -9.32
CA SER A 20 -21.99 -16.39 -9.30
C SER A 20 -22.52 -16.52 -7.87
N LYS A 21 -23.74 -16.07 -7.62
CA LYS A 21 -24.39 -16.21 -6.31
C LYS A 21 -24.31 -17.65 -5.83
N ASN A 22 -23.89 -17.83 -4.58
CA ASN A 22 -23.83 -19.14 -3.94
C ASN A 22 -25.22 -19.52 -3.39
N PRO A 23 -25.90 -20.54 -3.93
CA PRO A 23 -27.24 -20.93 -3.47
C PRO A 23 -27.26 -21.50 -2.05
N ASN A 24 -26.08 -21.89 -1.54
CA ASN A 24 -25.94 -22.44 -0.19
C ASN A 24 -25.47 -21.40 0.84
N TYR A 25 -25.42 -20.12 0.48
CA TYR A 25 -25.01 -19.07 1.39
C TYR A 25 -26.06 -18.86 2.49
N VAL A 26 -25.64 -19.05 3.75
CA VAL A 26 -26.52 -18.96 4.93
C VAL A 26 -26.60 -17.58 5.57
N GLY A 27 -25.75 -16.64 5.14
CA GLY A 27 -25.72 -15.26 5.67
C GLY A 27 -26.90 -14.38 5.23
N GLY A 28 -27.79 -14.91 4.36
CA GLY A 28 -28.90 -14.17 3.81
C GLY A 28 -28.50 -13.18 2.70
N TRP A 29 -29.35 -13.03 1.71
CA TRP A 29 -29.18 -12.07 0.62
C TRP A 29 -30.05 -10.84 0.88
N ASP A 30 -29.41 -9.68 1.03
CA ASP A 30 -30.11 -8.39 1.01
C ASP A 30 -30.19 -7.91 -0.44
N SER A 31 -31.29 -8.21 -1.11
CA SER A 31 -31.50 -7.84 -2.50
C SER A 31 -31.61 -6.32 -2.74
N SER A 32 -31.75 -5.53 -1.69
CA SER A 32 -31.68 -4.06 -1.78
C SER A 32 -30.25 -3.53 -1.94
N LYS A 33 -29.26 -4.33 -1.52
CA LYS A 33 -27.83 -3.97 -1.54
C LYS A 33 -27.01 -4.81 -2.53
N ILE A 34 -27.41 -6.08 -2.72
CA ILE A 34 -26.65 -7.04 -3.52
C ILE A 34 -27.50 -7.45 -4.72
N VAL A 35 -27.42 -6.67 -5.77
CA VAL A 35 -28.23 -6.85 -6.99
C VAL A 35 -27.54 -7.70 -8.07
N SER A 36 -26.21 -7.75 -8.09
CA SER A 36 -25.45 -8.49 -9.11
C SER A 36 -25.58 -10.00 -8.92
N ASP A 37 -26.02 -10.71 -9.95
CA ASP A 37 -26.08 -12.17 -9.95
C ASP A 37 -24.71 -12.78 -10.25
N THR A 38 -23.89 -12.08 -11.01
CA THR A 38 -22.57 -12.49 -11.48
C THR A 38 -21.59 -11.34 -11.38
N ILE A 39 -20.36 -11.66 -10.99
CA ILE A 39 -19.20 -10.74 -10.99
C ILE A 39 -18.12 -11.39 -11.84
N THR A 40 -17.67 -10.69 -12.87
CA THR A 40 -16.54 -11.12 -13.70
C THR A 40 -15.29 -10.32 -13.32
N LEU A 41 -14.25 -11.01 -12.90
CA LEU A 41 -12.95 -10.43 -12.64
C LEU A 41 -12.10 -10.61 -13.89
N LEU A 42 -11.74 -9.52 -14.54
CA LEU A 42 -10.78 -9.51 -15.65
C LEU A 42 -9.35 -9.58 -15.06
N LEU A 43 -8.53 -10.50 -15.53
CA LEU A 43 -7.16 -10.70 -15.07
C LEU A 43 -6.21 -9.89 -15.96
N LEU A 44 -6.13 -8.59 -15.71
CA LEU A 44 -5.29 -7.65 -16.45
C LEU A 44 -3.95 -7.49 -15.73
N GLU A 45 -2.85 -7.39 -16.49
CA GLU A 45 -1.50 -7.40 -15.93
C GLU A 45 -1.07 -6.06 -15.33
N ASP A 46 -1.58 -4.95 -15.87
CA ASP A 46 -1.19 -3.60 -15.44
C ASP A 46 -2.37 -2.65 -15.27
N SER A 47 -2.12 -1.55 -14.54
CA SER A 47 -3.13 -0.52 -14.28
C SER A 47 -3.56 0.26 -15.53
N SER A 48 -2.70 0.39 -16.53
CA SER A 48 -3.04 1.10 -17.78
C SER A 48 -4.03 0.30 -18.61
N ALA A 49 -3.86 -1.03 -18.69
CA ALA A 49 -4.84 -1.92 -19.32
C ALA A 49 -6.17 -1.91 -18.57
N ALA A 50 -6.15 -1.93 -17.24
CA ALA A 50 -7.34 -1.83 -16.41
C ALA A 50 -8.07 -0.49 -16.63
N TYR A 51 -7.35 0.61 -16.67
CA TYR A 51 -7.89 1.95 -16.90
C TYR A 51 -8.50 2.09 -18.31
N ALA A 52 -7.85 1.51 -19.32
CA ALA A 52 -8.41 1.44 -20.68
C ALA A 52 -9.72 0.63 -20.74
N ALA A 53 -9.79 -0.51 -20.05
CA ALA A 53 -10.99 -1.32 -19.96
C ALA A 53 -12.16 -0.58 -19.27
N TYR A 54 -11.86 0.20 -18.23
CA TYR A 54 -12.84 1.07 -17.57
C TYR A 54 -13.34 2.17 -18.51
N ASN A 55 -12.44 2.90 -19.16
CA ASN A 55 -12.79 3.99 -20.07
C ASN A 55 -13.58 3.51 -21.32
N SER A 56 -13.36 2.28 -21.76
CA SER A 56 -14.15 1.66 -22.86
C SER A 56 -15.51 1.12 -22.42
N GLY A 57 -15.78 1.04 -21.11
CA GLY A 57 -16.98 0.44 -20.54
C GLY A 57 -16.95 -1.08 -20.44
N GLU A 58 -15.82 -1.73 -20.75
CA GLU A 58 -15.63 -3.17 -20.56
C GLU A 58 -15.61 -3.54 -19.08
N ALA A 59 -14.93 -2.74 -18.26
CA ALA A 59 -14.93 -2.87 -16.80
C ALA A 59 -15.79 -1.76 -16.17
N GLN A 60 -16.61 -2.10 -15.17
CA GLN A 60 -17.43 -1.15 -14.42
C GLN A 60 -16.74 -0.65 -13.14
N LEU A 61 -15.69 -1.35 -12.70
CA LEU A 61 -14.90 -1.00 -11.53
C LEU A 61 -13.46 -1.46 -11.73
N ILE A 62 -12.51 -0.61 -11.40
CA ILE A 62 -11.09 -0.96 -11.33
C ILE A 62 -10.57 -0.58 -9.94
N LYS A 63 -9.56 -1.29 -9.47
CA LYS A 63 -8.98 -1.05 -8.16
C LYS A 63 -7.82 -0.06 -8.22
N ASP A 64 -6.99 -0.20 -9.23
CA ASP A 64 -5.75 0.57 -9.35
C ASP A 64 -5.80 1.44 -10.61
N VAL A 65 -5.49 2.72 -10.46
CA VAL A 65 -5.43 3.70 -11.55
C VAL A 65 -3.96 4.07 -11.79
N PRO A 66 -3.51 4.28 -13.05
CA PRO A 66 -2.17 4.79 -13.30
C PRO A 66 -1.90 6.09 -12.52
N THR A 67 -0.73 6.19 -11.89
CA THR A 67 -0.42 7.29 -10.98
C THR A 67 -0.44 8.66 -11.66
N ASP A 68 -0.07 8.73 -12.92
CA ASP A 68 -0.09 9.93 -13.74
C ASP A 68 -1.50 10.42 -14.12
N GLU A 69 -2.51 9.57 -14.04
CA GLU A 69 -3.92 9.94 -14.26
C GLU A 69 -4.58 10.52 -13.00
N ILE A 70 -4.08 10.22 -11.80
CA ILE A 70 -4.67 10.64 -10.52
C ILE A 70 -4.90 12.15 -10.43
N PRO A 71 -3.96 13.04 -10.84
CA PRO A 71 -4.18 14.48 -10.75
C PRO A 71 -5.34 15.00 -11.60
N SER A 72 -5.68 14.31 -12.69
CA SER A 72 -6.81 14.67 -13.53
C SER A 72 -8.14 14.22 -12.92
N LEU A 73 -8.14 13.04 -12.28
CA LEU A 73 -9.31 12.45 -11.65
C LEU A 73 -9.70 13.17 -10.35
N THR A 74 -8.72 13.57 -9.53
CA THR A 74 -8.97 14.31 -8.29
C THR A 74 -9.45 15.74 -8.50
N LYS A 75 -9.25 16.31 -9.71
CA LYS A 75 -9.73 17.65 -10.07
C LYS A 75 -11.13 17.68 -10.69
N ALA A 76 -11.76 16.54 -10.88
CA ALA A 76 -13.10 16.47 -11.45
C ALA A 76 -14.09 17.21 -10.53
N GLU A 77 -14.67 18.32 -11.03
CA GLU A 77 -15.59 19.20 -10.26
C GLU A 77 -16.88 18.50 -9.81
N ASP A 78 -17.26 17.43 -10.49
CA ASP A 78 -18.49 16.70 -10.26
C ASP A 78 -18.34 15.49 -9.31
N GLY A 79 -17.23 15.42 -8.56
CA GLY A 79 -16.95 14.32 -7.63
C GLY A 79 -16.61 12.99 -8.31
N GLY A 80 -16.71 12.88 -9.63
CA GLY A 80 -16.30 11.74 -10.45
C GLY A 80 -16.55 10.35 -9.85
N ASP A 81 -16.09 9.34 -10.54
CA ASP A 81 -16.14 7.94 -10.08
C ASP A 81 -14.82 7.49 -9.45
N PHE A 82 -13.95 8.44 -9.06
CA PHE A 82 -12.66 8.17 -8.43
C PHE A 82 -12.72 8.39 -6.92
N TYR A 83 -12.44 7.33 -6.18
CA TYR A 83 -12.46 7.33 -4.72
C TYR A 83 -11.10 6.86 -4.18
N VAL A 84 -10.60 7.54 -3.16
CA VAL A 84 -9.41 7.13 -2.40
C VAL A 84 -9.85 6.76 -1.00
N ASP A 85 -9.73 5.46 -0.67
CA ASP A 85 -10.05 4.93 0.65
C ASP A 85 -8.79 4.37 1.32
N THR A 86 -8.70 4.54 2.64
CA THR A 86 -7.64 3.93 3.44
C THR A 86 -7.92 2.46 3.73
N ILE A 87 -6.91 1.63 3.59
CA ILE A 87 -6.93 0.24 4.06
C ILE A 87 -6.18 0.14 5.39
N LEU A 88 -6.57 -0.82 6.23
CA LEU A 88 -5.88 -1.12 7.49
C LEU A 88 -4.59 -1.89 7.21
N GLY A 89 -3.61 -1.21 6.66
CA GLY A 89 -2.33 -1.80 6.28
C GLY A 89 -1.23 -0.75 6.18
N THR A 90 0.00 -1.17 6.39
CA THR A 90 1.18 -0.34 6.24
C THR A 90 2.12 -0.99 5.25
N TYR A 91 2.52 -0.25 4.23
CA TYR A 91 3.55 -0.68 3.30
C TYR A 91 4.93 -0.44 3.93
N TYR A 92 5.78 -1.46 3.94
CA TYR A 92 7.08 -1.38 4.59
C TYR A 92 8.16 -2.16 3.83
N ILE A 93 9.41 -1.79 4.05
CA ILE A 93 10.59 -2.49 3.54
C ILE A 93 11.11 -3.42 4.64
N SER A 94 11.18 -4.71 4.35
CA SER A 94 11.80 -5.70 5.25
C SER A 94 13.32 -5.68 5.11
N LEU A 95 14.02 -5.57 6.23
CA LEU A 95 15.47 -5.68 6.30
C LEU A 95 15.84 -7.05 6.87
N ASN A 96 16.79 -7.74 6.26
CA ASN A 96 17.30 -9.01 6.80
C ASN A 96 18.32 -8.74 7.90
N ASP A 97 17.87 -8.73 9.15
CA ASP A 97 18.68 -8.44 10.34
C ASP A 97 19.73 -9.52 10.69
N GLN A 98 19.78 -10.62 9.94
CA GLN A 98 20.80 -11.67 10.05
C GLN A 98 21.98 -11.46 9.08
N LYS A 99 21.91 -10.43 8.23
CA LYS A 99 22.95 -10.11 7.26
C LYS A 99 23.49 -8.69 7.44
N GLU A 100 24.83 -8.56 7.33
CA GLU A 100 25.46 -7.25 7.26
C GLU A 100 25.00 -6.46 6.03
N PRO A 101 24.81 -5.13 6.15
CA PRO A 101 25.07 -4.30 7.34
C PRO A 101 23.85 -4.21 8.29
N PHE A 102 22.79 -4.97 8.06
CA PHE A 102 21.52 -4.85 8.78
C PHE A 102 21.50 -5.53 10.15
N THR A 103 22.56 -6.22 10.55
CA THR A 103 22.76 -6.72 11.93
C THR A 103 22.84 -5.56 12.93
N ASP A 104 23.40 -4.41 12.55
CA ASP A 104 23.43 -3.22 13.38
C ASP A 104 22.08 -2.46 13.35
N ALA A 105 21.48 -2.28 14.52
CA ALA A 105 20.23 -1.52 14.67
C ALA A 105 20.37 -0.04 14.27
N LYS A 106 21.56 0.55 14.39
CA LYS A 106 21.83 1.93 13.99
C LYS A 106 21.68 2.08 12.47
N VAL A 107 22.19 1.12 11.69
CA VAL A 107 22.05 1.09 10.24
C VAL A 107 20.59 1.00 9.86
N ARG A 108 19.82 0.07 10.46
CA ARG A 108 18.39 -0.07 10.18
C ARG A 108 17.59 1.21 10.50
N LYS A 109 17.91 1.84 11.65
CA LYS A 109 17.28 3.10 12.04
C LYS A 109 17.66 4.23 11.08
N ALA A 110 18.92 4.34 10.69
CA ALA A 110 19.40 5.36 9.76
C ALA A 110 18.67 5.25 8.40
N LEU A 111 18.56 4.05 7.84
CA LEU A 111 17.84 3.84 6.57
C LEU A 111 16.36 4.19 6.70
N SER A 112 15.73 3.88 7.83
CA SER A 112 14.33 4.27 8.07
C SER A 112 14.16 5.78 8.15
N LEU A 113 15.07 6.50 8.83
CA LEU A 113 15.02 7.96 8.94
C LEU A 113 15.30 8.68 7.63
N ALA A 114 16.08 8.07 6.74
CA ALA A 114 16.44 8.64 5.44
C ALA A 114 15.30 8.62 4.41
N ILE A 115 14.17 7.95 4.67
CA ILE A 115 13.01 7.93 3.78
C ILE A 115 12.18 9.19 4.00
N ASP A 116 12.06 10.02 2.96
CA ASP A 116 11.12 11.13 2.92
C ASP A 116 9.70 10.60 2.64
N ARG A 117 8.97 10.34 3.72
CA ARG A 117 7.63 9.75 3.66
C ARG A 117 6.59 10.68 3.05
N ASP A 118 6.73 11.97 3.31
CA ASP A 118 5.83 12.99 2.78
C ASP A 118 6.02 13.15 1.27
N TYR A 119 7.27 13.16 0.79
CA TYR A 119 7.57 13.18 -0.64
C TYR A 119 7.02 11.93 -1.34
N VAL A 120 7.24 10.75 -0.76
CA VAL A 120 6.71 9.48 -1.33
C VAL A 120 5.18 9.53 -1.39
N ALA A 121 4.51 9.84 -0.29
CA ALA A 121 3.05 9.80 -0.21
C ALA A 121 2.38 10.88 -1.08
N ASN A 122 2.88 12.11 -1.02
CA ASN A 122 2.21 13.26 -1.63
C ASN A 122 2.68 13.55 -3.06
N THR A 123 3.95 13.29 -3.38
CA THR A 123 4.51 13.59 -4.70
C THR A 123 4.53 12.36 -5.61
N ILE A 124 5.12 11.25 -5.15
CA ILE A 124 5.21 10.03 -5.97
C ILE A 124 3.85 9.37 -6.07
N MET A 125 3.17 9.15 -4.93
CA MET A 125 1.87 8.47 -4.86
C MET A 125 0.67 9.43 -5.03
N GLN A 126 0.93 10.69 -5.37
CA GLN A 126 -0.09 11.70 -5.68
C GLN A 126 -1.18 11.86 -4.60
N GLY A 127 -0.82 11.68 -3.31
CA GLY A 127 -1.74 11.83 -2.19
C GLY A 127 -2.68 10.64 -1.95
N THR A 128 -2.52 9.53 -2.66
CA THR A 128 -3.32 8.32 -2.46
C THR A 128 -2.83 7.45 -1.28
N TYR A 129 -1.69 7.81 -0.70
CA TYR A 129 -1.11 7.18 0.48
C TYR A 129 -0.96 8.19 1.61
N THR A 130 -0.99 7.70 2.84
CA THR A 130 -0.70 8.51 4.03
C THR A 130 0.71 8.18 4.53
N PRO A 131 1.55 9.19 4.86
CA PRO A 131 2.86 8.94 5.45
C PRO A 131 2.75 8.09 6.71
N ALA A 132 3.52 7.00 6.80
CA ALA A 132 3.49 6.09 7.94
C ALA A 132 4.73 6.29 8.84
N TYR A 133 4.51 6.65 10.09
CA TYR A 133 5.54 6.84 11.11
C TYR A 133 5.66 5.66 12.07
N ASN A 134 4.68 4.74 12.04
CA ASN A 134 4.63 3.50 12.80
C ASN A 134 4.21 2.33 11.90
N LEU A 135 4.54 1.11 12.34
CA LEU A 135 4.13 -0.12 11.63
C LEU A 135 2.62 -0.33 11.70
N VAL A 136 2.00 -0.02 12.84
CA VAL A 136 0.55 -0.09 13.01
C VAL A 136 -0.03 1.28 12.70
N GLY A 137 -0.80 1.37 11.63
CA GLY A 137 -1.44 2.60 11.18
C GLY A 137 -2.69 2.97 11.98
N PRO A 138 -3.23 4.18 11.76
CA PRO A 138 -4.50 4.60 12.36
C PRO A 138 -5.64 3.68 11.90
N GLY A 139 -6.67 3.54 12.75
CA GLY A 139 -7.83 2.68 12.49
C GLY A 139 -7.76 1.30 13.14
N ILE A 140 -6.59 0.87 13.60
CA ILE A 140 -6.44 -0.35 14.41
C ILE A 140 -6.78 -0.02 15.87
N VAL A 141 -7.70 -0.77 16.45
CA VAL A 141 -8.16 -0.55 17.84
C VAL A 141 -7.76 -1.70 18.75
N ASP A 142 -7.54 -1.39 20.01
CA ASP A 142 -7.40 -2.33 21.12
C ASP A 142 -8.52 -2.13 22.16
N GLU A 143 -8.45 -2.78 23.30
CA GLU A 143 -9.43 -2.67 24.39
C GLU A 143 -9.50 -1.26 25.01
N ASN A 144 -8.48 -0.42 24.81
CA ASN A 144 -8.39 0.93 25.33
C ASN A 144 -8.70 2.02 24.28
N GLY A 145 -9.02 1.63 23.05
CA GLY A 145 -9.30 2.53 21.93
C GLY A 145 -8.35 2.34 20.76
N MET A 146 -7.80 3.43 20.21
CA MET A 146 -6.90 3.36 19.05
C MET A 146 -5.52 2.83 19.47
N PHE A 147 -5.16 1.65 18.98
CA PHE A 147 -3.85 1.05 19.24
C PHE A 147 -2.70 1.96 18.80
N TYR A 148 -2.84 2.62 17.66
CA TYR A 148 -1.86 3.56 17.13
C TYR A 148 -1.55 4.68 18.12
N ASP A 149 -2.57 5.27 18.74
CA ASP A 149 -2.42 6.39 19.68
C ASP A 149 -1.90 5.91 21.04
N ASN A 150 -2.24 4.68 21.44
CA ASN A 150 -1.87 4.11 22.74
C ASN A 150 -0.47 3.49 22.71
N ALA A 151 -0.03 2.93 21.57
CA ALA A 151 1.28 2.34 21.44
C ALA A 151 2.39 3.37 21.66
N ASN A 152 3.29 3.10 22.61
CA ASN A 152 4.38 4.01 23.00
C ASN A 152 3.91 5.45 23.37
N GLY A 153 2.66 5.63 23.79
CA GLY A 153 2.08 6.93 24.03
C GLY A 153 1.95 7.80 22.78
N GLY A 154 1.74 7.18 21.62
CA GLY A 154 1.68 7.83 20.32
C GLY A 154 3.04 8.32 19.79
N LYS A 155 4.15 8.00 20.49
CA LYS A 155 5.48 8.49 20.11
C LYS A 155 6.15 7.58 19.10
N THR A 156 6.78 8.20 18.12
CA THR A 156 7.69 7.56 17.16
C THR A 156 9.12 8.13 17.34
N TYR A 157 10.12 7.39 16.87
CA TYR A 157 11.49 7.91 16.75
C TYR A 157 11.69 8.72 15.45
N ILE A 158 10.70 8.76 14.59
CA ILE A 158 10.73 9.51 13.33
C ILE A 158 10.03 10.84 13.58
N SER A 159 10.74 11.93 13.35
CA SER A 159 10.18 13.28 13.39
C SER A 159 9.45 13.60 12.09
N ASP A 160 8.51 14.53 12.12
CA ASP A 160 7.91 15.18 10.96
C ASP A 160 8.87 16.21 10.29
N ASP A 161 10.00 16.52 10.93
CA ASP A 161 11.10 17.27 10.34
C ASP A 161 12.08 16.32 9.62
N TYR A 162 11.96 16.25 8.30
CA TYR A 162 12.78 15.36 7.48
C TYR A 162 14.28 15.73 7.53
N ASP A 163 14.63 17.01 7.57
CA ASP A 163 16.03 17.44 7.63
C ASP A 163 16.69 16.99 8.94
N ALA A 164 15.96 17.09 10.07
CA ALA A 164 16.42 16.58 11.35
C ALA A 164 16.59 15.05 11.34
N ASN A 165 15.66 14.32 10.72
CA ASN A 165 15.77 12.86 10.55
C ASN A 165 17.00 12.50 9.71
N LEU A 166 17.27 13.23 8.65
CA LEU A 166 18.40 12.98 7.75
C LEU A 166 19.76 13.22 8.46
N GLU A 167 19.85 14.26 9.28
CA GLU A 167 21.08 14.52 10.09
C GLU A 167 21.28 13.42 11.14
N GLU A 168 20.23 12.97 11.81
CA GLU A 168 20.33 11.82 12.72
C GLU A 168 20.72 10.54 11.98
N ALA A 169 20.19 10.29 10.78
CA ALA A 169 20.55 9.15 9.96
C ALA A 169 22.04 9.13 9.60
N LYS A 170 22.61 10.27 9.20
CA LYS A 170 24.05 10.44 8.91
C LYS A 170 24.89 10.14 10.13
N GLN A 171 24.50 10.65 11.30
CA GLN A 171 25.21 10.41 12.55
C GLN A 171 25.18 8.91 12.94
N LEU A 172 24.03 8.26 12.81
CA LEU A 172 23.88 6.83 13.09
C LEU A 172 24.74 5.97 12.16
N LEU A 173 24.84 6.31 10.87
CA LEU A 173 25.74 5.62 9.94
C LEU A 173 27.20 5.83 10.31
N ALA A 174 27.60 7.04 10.69
CA ALA A 174 28.94 7.31 11.16
C ALA A 174 29.29 6.50 12.42
N ASP A 175 28.36 6.43 13.38
CA ASP A 175 28.48 5.64 14.62
C ASP A 175 28.49 4.13 14.39
N ALA A 176 27.98 3.69 13.24
CA ALA A 176 28.04 2.30 12.79
C ALA A 176 29.30 1.97 11.97
N GLY A 177 30.21 2.94 11.80
CA GLY A 177 31.47 2.76 11.08
C GLY A 177 31.45 3.20 9.62
N TYR A 178 30.40 3.90 9.19
CA TYR A 178 30.23 4.37 7.80
C TYR A 178 30.13 5.91 7.72
N PRO A 179 31.15 6.67 8.16
CA PRO A 179 31.12 8.14 8.13
C PRO A 179 30.97 8.61 6.68
N ASN A 180 30.03 9.50 6.43
CA ASN A 180 29.68 9.98 5.07
C ASN A 180 29.34 8.86 4.05
N GLY A 181 28.99 7.67 4.52
CA GLY A 181 28.72 6.50 3.69
C GLY A 181 29.99 5.75 3.23
N GLU A 182 31.17 6.16 3.66
CA GLU A 182 32.42 5.50 3.29
C GLU A 182 32.45 4.06 3.77
N GLY A 183 32.74 3.12 2.85
CA GLY A 183 32.78 1.69 3.15
C GLY A 183 31.42 1.01 3.30
N PHE A 184 30.30 1.74 3.13
CA PHE A 184 28.97 1.11 3.16
C PHE A 184 28.83 0.13 2.00
N PRO A 185 28.42 -1.12 2.24
CA PRO A 185 28.33 -2.13 1.19
C PRO A 185 27.18 -1.84 0.23
N THR A 186 27.29 -2.36 -0.99
CA THR A 186 26.15 -2.42 -1.89
C THR A 186 25.07 -3.30 -1.30
N ILE A 187 23.85 -2.79 -1.23
CA ILE A 187 22.66 -3.52 -0.80
C ILE A 187 21.77 -3.83 -1.99
N GLU A 188 21.13 -4.98 -1.96
CA GLU A 188 20.18 -5.40 -2.98
C GLU A 188 18.77 -5.18 -2.45
N TYR A 189 17.96 -4.47 -3.22
CA TYR A 189 16.54 -4.30 -2.96
C TYR A 189 15.73 -5.17 -3.92
N SER A 190 15.00 -6.13 -3.36
CA SER A 190 14.10 -6.99 -4.13
C SER A 190 12.66 -6.48 -4.01
N THR A 191 12.05 -6.24 -5.13
CA THR A 191 10.65 -5.80 -5.23
C THR A 191 9.92 -6.61 -6.28
N ASN A 192 8.58 -6.57 -6.26
CA ASN A 192 7.78 -7.15 -7.33
C ASN A 192 7.68 -6.15 -8.50
N ASP A 193 7.24 -6.64 -9.64
CA ASP A 193 7.10 -5.88 -10.90
C ASP A 193 5.75 -5.12 -10.98
N ALA A 194 5.13 -4.82 -9.87
CA ALA A 194 3.93 -3.99 -9.85
C ALA A 194 4.35 -2.53 -9.99
N GLY A 195 3.97 -1.88 -11.07
CA GLY A 195 4.46 -0.59 -11.59
C GLY A 195 4.67 0.60 -10.62
N TYR A 196 4.18 0.53 -9.38
CA TYR A 196 4.41 1.51 -8.32
C TYR A 196 5.48 1.09 -7.30
N HIS A 197 6.19 -0.02 -7.55
CA HIS A 197 7.26 -0.54 -6.69
C HIS A 197 8.64 -0.45 -7.32
N THR A 198 8.71 -0.12 -8.60
CA THR A 198 9.97 0.12 -9.32
C THR A 198 10.35 1.59 -9.19
N PRO A 199 11.62 1.90 -8.88
CA PRO A 199 12.09 3.28 -8.82
C PRO A 199 12.05 3.99 -10.15
#